data_9919c52a43b0f137b6bc9e763039113f
#
_entry.id   9919c52a43b0f137b6bc9e763039113f
#
_cell.length_a   1.000
_cell.length_b   1.000
_cell.length_c   1.000
_cell.angle_alpha   90.00
_cell.angle_beta   90.00
_cell.angle_gamma   90.00
#
_symmetry.space_group_name_H-M   'P 1'
#
loop_
_entity.id
_entity.type
_entity.pdbx_description
1 polymer ?
#
loop_
_entity_poly.entity_id
_entity_poly.type
_entity_poly.pdbx_seq_one_letter_code
_entity_poly.pdbx_strand_id
1 'polypeptide(L)'
;GDVKEAILKAVQNIMNKLPQDEWTAALESQMGVTIPPYVGAANKSESEYSFKTWVEREIDNVEFVNDNACESYCRKVLLMALDSCWSEQLKALEFARDASGYAGFAQIDPKAAYTNEAWRLYGRMQDSIYAGVLFLYFHNRPDKIDVDGISIKAKKGMNV
;
A
#
# COMPACT_ATOMS: atom_id res chain seq x y z
N GLY A 1 13.10 4.01 -4.39
CA GLY A 1 13.02 4.47 -3.01
C GLY A 1 12.01 3.69 -2.19
N ASP A 2 11.82 4.11 -0.98
CA ASP A 2 10.96 3.41 -0.02
C ASP A 2 9.50 3.31 -0.46
N VAL A 3 8.99 4.36 -1.11
CA VAL A 3 7.61 4.37 -1.64
C VAL A 3 7.45 3.36 -2.76
N LYS A 4 8.37 3.32 -3.69
CA LYS A 4 8.34 2.36 -4.80
C LYS A 4 8.38 0.93 -4.28
N GLU A 5 9.27 0.65 -3.34
CA GLU A 5 9.39 -0.66 -2.72
C GLU A 5 8.10 -1.06 -2.00
N ALA A 6 7.51 -0.14 -1.23
CA ALA A 6 6.24 -0.38 -0.54
C ALA A 6 5.11 -0.68 -1.52
N ILE A 7 5.02 0.07 -2.61
CA ILE A 7 4.00 -0.14 -3.65
C ILE A 7 4.16 -1.52 -4.28
N LEU A 8 5.38 -1.92 -4.62
CA LEU A 8 5.62 -3.22 -5.23
C LEU A 8 5.32 -4.36 -4.27
N LYS A 9 5.59 -4.18 -2.98
CA LYS A 9 5.20 -5.17 -1.96
C LYS A 9 3.68 -5.28 -1.84
N ALA A 10 2.97 -4.17 -1.91
CA ALA A 10 1.50 -4.19 -1.91
C ALA A 10 0.95 -4.94 -3.12
N VAL A 11 1.50 -4.69 -4.29
CA VAL A 11 1.10 -5.39 -5.52
C VAL A 11 1.36 -6.89 -5.38
N GLN A 12 2.53 -7.28 -4.88
CA GLN A 12 2.85 -8.68 -4.66
C GLN A 12 1.89 -9.34 -3.67
N ASN A 13 1.55 -8.65 -2.58
CA ASN A 13 0.60 -9.16 -1.59
C ASN A 13 -0.77 -9.43 -2.20
N ILE A 14 -1.25 -8.53 -3.06
CA ILE A 14 -2.52 -8.74 -3.77
C ILE A 14 -2.45 -9.98 -4.65
N MET A 15 -1.38 -10.13 -5.42
CA MET A 15 -1.20 -11.27 -6.30
C MET A 15 -1.03 -12.58 -5.53
N ASN A 16 -0.45 -12.54 -4.34
CA ASN A 16 -0.32 -13.73 -3.50
C ASN A 16 -1.64 -14.17 -2.86
N LYS A 17 -2.55 -13.23 -2.60
CA LYS A 17 -3.79 -13.50 -1.88
C LYS A 17 -4.96 -13.85 -2.78
N LEU A 18 -4.92 -13.42 -4.04
CA LEU A 18 -6.05 -13.55 -4.96
C LEU A 18 -5.73 -14.48 -6.13
N PRO A 19 -6.75 -15.16 -6.70
CA PRO A 19 -6.57 -15.87 -7.96
C PRO A 19 -6.21 -14.90 -9.08
N GLN A 20 -5.51 -15.40 -10.07
CA GLN A 20 -5.00 -14.57 -11.17
C GLN A 20 -6.09 -13.77 -11.91
N ASP A 21 -7.26 -14.35 -12.07
CA ASP A 21 -8.39 -13.69 -12.76
C ASP A 21 -8.97 -12.50 -12.00
N GLU A 22 -8.61 -12.33 -10.73
CA GLU A 22 -9.04 -11.21 -9.90
C GLU A 22 -7.99 -10.10 -9.78
N TRP A 23 -6.77 -10.32 -10.28
CA TRP A 23 -5.68 -9.35 -10.09
C TRP A 23 -5.96 -7.98 -10.72
N THR A 24 -6.42 -7.97 -11.97
CA THR A 24 -6.68 -6.72 -12.68
C THR A 24 -7.71 -5.87 -11.95
N ALA A 25 -8.84 -6.46 -11.58
CA ALA A 25 -9.90 -5.73 -10.88
C ALA A 25 -9.43 -5.20 -9.51
N ALA A 26 -8.69 -6.01 -8.77
CA ALA A 26 -8.18 -5.61 -7.45
C ALA A 26 -7.18 -4.47 -7.57
N LEU A 27 -6.25 -4.55 -8.51
CA LEU A 27 -5.25 -3.50 -8.72
C LEU A 27 -5.88 -2.21 -9.26
N GLU A 28 -6.83 -2.32 -10.17
CA GLU A 28 -7.56 -1.14 -10.67
C GLU A 28 -8.30 -0.44 -9.54
N SER A 29 -8.94 -1.21 -8.67
CA SER A 29 -9.65 -0.64 -7.51
C SER A 29 -8.70 0.09 -6.56
N GLN A 30 -7.54 -0.51 -6.28
CA GLN A 30 -6.56 0.08 -5.36
C GLN A 30 -5.87 1.32 -5.96
N MET A 31 -5.58 1.29 -7.24
CA MET A 31 -4.83 2.36 -7.90
C MET A 31 -5.73 3.46 -8.48
N GLY A 32 -7.00 3.18 -8.67
CA GLY A 32 -7.91 4.15 -9.30
C GLY A 32 -7.60 4.40 -10.76
N VAL A 33 -7.05 3.43 -11.45
CA VAL A 33 -6.66 3.53 -12.87
C VAL A 33 -7.18 2.34 -13.64
N THR A 34 -7.24 2.46 -14.97
CA THR A 34 -7.59 1.36 -15.85
C THR A 34 -6.30 0.69 -16.34
N ILE A 35 -6.20 -0.61 -16.13
CA ILE A 35 -5.02 -1.39 -16.55
C ILE A 35 -5.27 -1.96 -17.95
N PRO A 36 -4.34 -1.75 -18.89
CA PRO A 36 -4.50 -2.30 -20.23
C PRO A 36 -4.63 -3.82 -20.21
N PRO A 37 -5.52 -4.42 -21.03
CA PRO A 37 -5.74 -5.86 -21.00
C PRO A 37 -4.48 -6.71 -21.23
N TYR A 38 -3.52 -6.21 -22.01
CA TYR A 38 -2.31 -6.98 -22.31
C TYR A 38 -1.47 -7.28 -21.05
N VAL A 39 -1.61 -6.47 -19.99
CA VAL A 39 -0.81 -6.61 -18.78
C VAL A 39 -1.09 -7.95 -18.09
N GLY A 40 -2.35 -8.39 -18.07
CA GLY A 40 -2.75 -9.63 -17.44
C GLY A 40 -2.98 -10.80 -18.39
N ALA A 41 -2.64 -10.66 -19.68
CA ALA A 41 -2.99 -11.63 -20.71
C ALA A 41 -1.93 -12.70 -20.93
N ALA A 42 -1.36 -13.25 -19.86
CA ALA A 42 -0.31 -14.24 -19.95
C ALA A 42 -0.46 -15.30 -18.86
N ASN A 43 0.45 -16.27 -18.80
CA ASN A 43 0.47 -17.22 -17.70
C ASN A 43 0.79 -16.51 -16.36
N LYS A 44 0.65 -17.22 -15.25
CA LYS A 44 0.78 -16.61 -13.94
C LYS A 44 2.11 -15.88 -13.71
N SER A 45 3.23 -16.53 -14.02
CA SER A 45 4.56 -15.94 -13.83
C SER A 45 4.79 -14.71 -14.70
N GLU A 46 4.41 -14.79 -15.97
CA GLU A 46 4.53 -13.68 -16.90
C GLU A 46 3.62 -12.52 -16.51
N SER A 47 2.42 -12.83 -16.05
CA SER A 47 1.48 -11.81 -15.59
C SER A 47 1.98 -11.10 -14.34
N GLU A 48 2.56 -11.83 -13.39
CA GLU A 48 3.17 -11.20 -12.21
C GLU A 48 4.23 -10.18 -12.60
N TYR A 49 5.13 -10.59 -13.48
CA TYR A 49 6.19 -9.72 -13.99
C TYR A 49 5.60 -8.52 -14.73
N SER A 50 4.60 -8.77 -15.57
CA SER A 50 3.96 -7.73 -16.37
C SER A 50 3.27 -6.68 -15.49
N PHE A 51 2.52 -7.10 -14.47
CA PHE A 51 1.89 -6.18 -13.53
C PHE A 51 2.92 -5.34 -12.78
N LYS A 52 3.97 -5.96 -12.27
CA LYS A 52 5.02 -5.24 -11.54
C LYS A 52 5.72 -4.21 -12.44
N THR A 53 6.06 -4.59 -13.65
CA THR A 53 6.70 -3.71 -14.61
C THR A 53 5.80 -2.55 -15.00
N TRP A 54 4.52 -2.84 -15.22
CA TRP A 54 3.55 -1.79 -15.54
C TRP A 54 3.39 -0.80 -14.40
N VAL A 55 3.28 -1.30 -13.16
CA VAL A 55 3.18 -0.43 -11.98
C VAL A 55 4.43 0.43 -11.81
N GLU A 56 5.61 -0.13 -12.00
CA GLU A 56 6.85 0.65 -11.94
C GLU A 56 6.85 1.79 -12.94
N ARG A 57 6.40 1.54 -14.16
CA ARG A 57 6.29 2.58 -15.18
C ARG A 57 5.32 3.67 -14.77
N GLU A 58 4.19 3.28 -14.17
CA GLU A 58 3.20 4.25 -13.71
C GLU A 58 3.75 5.11 -12.57
N ILE A 59 4.58 4.55 -11.69
CA ILE A 59 5.27 5.32 -10.67
C ILE A 59 6.23 6.32 -11.31
N ASP A 60 7.01 5.88 -12.28
CA ASP A 60 8.04 6.69 -12.93
C ASP A 60 7.46 7.74 -13.88
N ASN A 61 6.20 7.61 -14.28
CA ASN A 61 5.54 8.57 -15.18
C ASN A 61 5.13 9.87 -14.48
N VAL A 62 5.24 9.94 -13.17
CA VAL A 62 4.93 11.18 -12.45
C VAL A 62 6.08 12.17 -12.62
N GLU A 63 5.76 13.35 -13.12
CA GLU A 63 6.75 14.41 -13.27
C GLU A 63 6.76 15.31 -12.04
N PHE A 64 7.93 15.47 -11.45
CA PHE A 64 8.12 16.40 -10.36
C PHE A 64 8.90 17.63 -10.86
N VAL A 65 8.64 18.77 -10.24
CA VAL A 65 9.34 20.03 -10.59
C VAL A 65 10.84 19.87 -10.31
N ASN A 66 11.17 19.19 -9.24
CA ASN A 66 12.55 18.86 -8.86
C ASN A 66 12.56 17.70 -7.87
N ASP A 67 13.75 17.28 -7.45
CA ASP A 67 13.91 16.18 -6.52
C ASP A 67 13.30 16.44 -5.14
N ASN A 68 13.32 17.70 -4.69
CA ASN A 68 12.70 18.05 -3.40
C ASN A 68 11.19 17.86 -3.43
N ALA A 69 10.55 18.14 -4.55
CA ALA A 69 9.10 17.91 -4.72
C ALA A 69 8.79 16.43 -4.66
N CYS A 70 9.60 15.60 -5.28
CA CYS A 70 9.47 14.15 -5.22
C CYS A 70 9.59 13.65 -3.78
N GLU A 71 10.62 14.06 -3.08
CA GLU A 71 10.81 13.67 -1.68
C GLU A 71 9.67 14.13 -0.78
N SER A 72 9.21 15.34 -0.98
CA SER A 72 8.10 15.91 -0.19
C SER A 72 6.81 15.11 -0.40
N TYR A 73 6.48 14.79 -1.64
CA TYR A 73 5.31 13.99 -1.96
C TYR A 73 5.40 12.59 -1.36
N CYS A 74 6.51 11.92 -1.56
CA CYS A 74 6.73 10.58 -1.03
C CYS A 74 6.65 10.55 0.50
N ARG A 75 7.22 11.56 1.14
CA ARG A 75 7.15 11.70 2.61
C ARG A 75 5.71 11.86 3.08
N LYS A 76 4.93 12.71 2.42
CA LYS A 76 3.52 12.89 2.78
C LYS A 76 2.73 11.60 2.65
N VAL A 77 2.93 10.87 1.55
CA VAL A 77 2.24 9.60 1.32
C VAL A 77 2.59 8.60 2.43
N LEU A 78 3.88 8.46 2.76
CA LEU A 78 4.34 7.57 3.81
C LEU A 78 3.76 7.95 5.18
N LEU A 79 3.81 9.23 5.53
CA LEU A 79 3.30 9.69 6.81
C LEU A 79 1.80 9.49 6.93
N MET A 80 1.03 9.76 5.88
CA MET A 80 -0.41 9.52 5.89
C MET A 80 -0.75 8.05 6.07
N ALA A 81 -0.03 7.17 5.36
CA ALA A 81 -0.23 5.72 5.51
C ALA A 81 0.15 5.25 6.91
N LEU A 82 1.27 5.71 7.44
CA LEU A 82 1.72 5.37 8.79
C LEU A 82 0.74 5.84 9.85
N ASP A 83 0.30 7.09 9.79
CA ASP A 83 -0.61 7.66 10.78
C ASP A 83 -1.93 6.89 10.82
N SER A 84 -2.50 6.60 9.67
CA SER A 84 -3.74 5.84 9.57
C SER A 84 -3.59 4.44 10.15
N CYS A 85 -2.54 3.72 9.74
CA CYS A 85 -2.31 2.35 10.19
C CYS A 85 -1.92 2.29 11.66
N TRP A 86 -1.14 3.26 12.14
CA TRP A 86 -0.70 3.29 13.53
C TRP A 86 -1.87 3.53 14.48
N SER A 87 -2.78 4.42 14.13
CA SER A 87 -3.99 4.66 14.93
C SER A 87 -4.81 3.39 15.10
N GLU A 88 -5.02 2.65 14.01
CA GLU A 88 -5.72 1.36 14.06
C GLU A 88 -4.93 0.32 14.86
N GLN A 89 -3.60 0.31 14.73
CA GLN A 89 -2.74 -0.61 15.45
C GLN A 89 -2.83 -0.42 16.96
N LEU A 90 -2.81 0.83 17.42
CA LEU A 90 -2.93 1.12 18.85
C LEU A 90 -4.25 0.60 19.42
N LYS A 91 -5.35 0.77 18.70
CA LYS A 91 -6.66 0.24 19.12
C LYS A 91 -6.65 -1.28 19.16
N ALA A 92 -6.07 -1.91 18.15
CA ALA A 92 -6.00 -3.37 18.08
C ALA A 92 -5.12 -3.96 19.20
N LEU A 93 -4.00 -3.31 19.51
CA LEU A 93 -3.13 -3.73 20.61
C LEU A 93 -3.81 -3.59 21.96
N GLU A 94 -4.55 -2.51 22.18
CA GLU A 94 -5.31 -2.31 23.41
C GLU A 94 -6.38 -3.38 23.58
N PHE A 95 -7.11 -3.67 22.52
CA PHE A 95 -8.09 -4.75 22.53
C PHE A 95 -7.43 -6.11 22.80
N ALA A 96 -6.29 -6.38 22.19
CA ALA A 96 -5.57 -7.65 22.38
C ALA A 96 -5.09 -7.78 23.83
N ARG A 97 -4.64 -6.68 24.44
CA ARG A 97 -4.22 -6.68 25.85
C ARG A 97 -5.38 -7.03 26.76
N ASP A 98 -6.52 -6.39 26.54
CA ASP A 98 -7.73 -6.65 27.34
C ASP A 98 -8.21 -8.09 27.15
N ALA A 99 -8.26 -8.58 25.92
CA ALA A 99 -8.66 -9.96 25.62
C ALA A 99 -7.70 -10.98 26.22
N SER A 100 -6.40 -10.69 26.23
CA SER A 100 -5.39 -11.59 26.79
C SER A 100 -5.55 -11.76 28.32
N GLY A 101 -6.16 -10.78 29.00
CA GLY A 101 -6.47 -10.89 30.40
C GLY A 101 -7.39 -12.07 30.73
N TYR A 102 -8.19 -12.53 29.77
CA TYR A 102 -9.08 -13.67 29.94
C TYR A 102 -8.42 -15.02 29.60
N ALA A 103 -7.20 -15.00 29.07
CA ALA A 103 -6.52 -16.24 28.66
C ALA A 103 -6.25 -17.18 29.86
N GLY A 104 -6.10 -16.61 31.05
CA GLY A 104 -5.90 -17.38 32.29
C GLY A 104 -7.06 -18.35 32.59
N PHE A 105 -8.28 -18.01 32.20
CA PHE A 105 -9.44 -18.86 32.37
C PHE A 105 -9.37 -20.15 31.52
N ALA A 106 -8.67 -20.06 30.39
CA ALA A 106 -8.41 -21.21 29.50
C ALA A 106 -7.04 -21.85 29.79
N GLN A 107 -6.41 -21.50 30.91
CA GLN A 107 -5.09 -22.01 31.32
C GLN A 107 -4.00 -21.63 30.29
N ILE A 108 -4.13 -20.50 29.64
CA ILE A 108 -3.14 -19.99 28.73
C ILE A 108 -2.44 -18.81 29.42
N ASP A 109 -1.12 -18.73 29.32
CA ASP A 109 -0.37 -17.62 29.87
C ASP A 109 -0.78 -16.29 29.19
N PRO A 110 -1.34 -15.31 29.92
CA PRO A 110 -1.77 -14.05 29.35
C PRO A 110 -0.67 -13.29 28.60
N LYS A 111 0.55 -13.34 29.11
CA LYS A 111 1.69 -12.68 28.49
C LYS A 111 2.03 -13.30 27.15
N ALA A 112 2.05 -14.62 27.07
CA ALA A 112 2.29 -15.35 25.82
C ALA A 112 1.18 -15.07 24.80
N ALA A 113 -0.09 -15.09 25.26
CA ALA A 113 -1.22 -14.78 24.40
C ALA A 113 -1.13 -13.37 23.81
N TYR A 114 -0.81 -12.37 24.63
CA TYR A 114 -0.64 -11.00 24.14
C TYR A 114 0.52 -10.89 23.17
N THR A 115 1.67 -11.48 23.51
CA THR A 115 2.86 -11.42 22.65
C THR A 115 2.60 -12.01 21.27
N ASN A 116 1.96 -13.17 21.22
CA ASN A 116 1.63 -13.81 19.94
C ASN A 116 0.68 -12.96 19.11
N GLU A 117 -0.35 -12.39 19.74
CA GLU A 117 -1.30 -11.53 19.06
C GLU A 117 -0.65 -10.23 18.58
N ALA A 118 0.24 -9.65 19.38
CA ALA A 118 0.96 -8.44 19.00
C ALA A 118 1.84 -8.66 17.76
N TRP A 119 2.51 -9.81 17.67
CA TRP A 119 3.29 -10.16 16.49
C TRP A 119 2.43 -10.32 15.25
N ARG A 120 1.27 -10.98 15.40
CA ARG A 120 0.31 -11.12 14.31
C ARG A 120 -0.18 -9.76 13.81
N LEU A 121 -0.52 -8.87 14.74
CA LEU A 121 -0.98 -7.52 14.43
C LEU A 121 0.12 -6.68 13.77
N TYR A 122 1.37 -6.86 14.18
CA TYR A 122 2.49 -6.17 13.54
C TYR A 122 2.61 -6.54 12.07
N GLY A 123 2.53 -7.82 11.75
CA GLY A 123 2.58 -8.27 10.35
C GLY A 123 1.44 -7.70 9.52
N ARG A 124 0.22 -7.68 10.08
CA ARG A 124 -0.93 -7.09 9.41
C ARG A 124 -0.79 -5.58 9.21
N MET A 125 -0.19 -4.90 10.18
CA MET A 125 0.05 -3.46 10.06
C MET A 125 1.02 -3.17 8.92
N GLN A 126 2.09 -3.94 8.78
CA GLN A 126 3.03 -3.76 7.67
C GLN A 126 2.33 -3.90 6.32
N ASP A 127 1.51 -4.92 6.15
CA ASP A 127 0.76 -5.12 4.91
C ASP A 127 -0.21 -3.98 4.66
N SER A 128 -0.84 -3.47 5.71
CA SER A 128 -1.76 -2.33 5.62
C SER A 128 -1.04 -1.05 5.23
N ILE A 129 0.18 -0.84 5.73
CA ILE A 129 1.01 0.31 5.33
C ILE A 129 1.32 0.23 3.84
N TYR A 130 1.75 -0.92 3.34
CA TYR A 130 2.04 -1.08 1.92
C TYR A 130 0.81 -0.81 1.06
N ALA A 131 -0.34 -1.38 1.44
CA ALA A 131 -1.60 -1.14 0.75
C ALA A 131 -2.01 0.33 0.79
N GLY A 132 -1.82 0.99 1.93
CA GLY A 132 -2.09 2.41 2.10
C GLY A 132 -1.21 3.28 1.22
N VAL A 133 0.08 2.97 1.13
CA VAL A 133 1.01 3.69 0.26
C VAL A 133 0.59 3.53 -1.21
N LEU A 134 0.26 2.32 -1.63
CA LEU A 134 -0.22 2.06 -2.99
C LEU A 134 -1.45 2.93 -3.31
N PHE A 135 -2.45 2.87 -2.43
CA PHE A 135 -3.70 3.61 -2.61
C PHE A 135 -3.45 5.12 -2.65
N LEU A 136 -2.77 5.66 -1.65
CA LEU A 136 -2.57 7.11 -1.51
C LEU A 136 -1.69 7.68 -2.62
N TYR A 137 -0.64 6.97 -2.99
CA TYR A 137 0.24 7.44 -4.05
C TYR A 137 -0.52 7.64 -5.36
N PHE A 138 -1.31 6.67 -5.77
CA PHE A 138 -2.00 6.73 -7.06
C PHE A 138 -3.28 7.57 -7.04
N HIS A 139 -4.02 7.57 -5.94
CA HIS A 139 -5.26 8.37 -5.85
C HIS A 139 -5.00 9.86 -5.71
N ASN A 140 -3.88 10.24 -5.09
CA ASN A 140 -3.53 11.65 -4.92
C ASN A 140 -2.47 12.13 -5.92
N ARG A 141 -2.08 11.27 -6.82
CA ARG A 141 -0.99 11.53 -7.77
C ARG A 141 -1.39 12.59 -8.80
N PRO A 142 -0.75 13.76 -8.82
CA PRO A 142 -0.81 14.66 -9.95
C PRO A 142 0.27 14.26 -10.96
N ASP A 143 0.18 14.77 -12.18
CA ASP A 143 1.25 14.55 -13.14
C ASP A 143 2.47 15.42 -12.83
N LYS A 144 2.26 16.51 -12.10
CA LYS A 144 3.36 17.39 -11.71
C LYS A 144 3.14 17.95 -10.31
N ILE A 145 4.18 17.88 -9.48
CA ILE A 145 4.13 18.31 -8.10
C ILE A 145 5.26 19.31 -7.85
N ASP A 146 4.94 20.42 -7.18
CA ASP A 146 5.93 21.44 -6.83
C ASP A 146 6.74 21.05 -5.59
N VAL A 147 7.67 21.94 -5.18
CA VAL A 147 8.58 21.68 -4.05
C VAL A 147 7.87 21.49 -2.73
N ASP A 148 6.68 22.03 -2.58
CA ASP A 148 5.87 21.90 -1.36
C ASP A 148 4.98 20.69 -1.38
N GLY A 149 5.04 19.90 -2.45
CA GLY A 149 4.17 18.76 -2.64
C GLY A 149 2.75 19.14 -3.01
N ILE A 150 2.57 20.38 -3.47
CA ILE A 150 1.27 20.86 -3.93
C ILE A 150 1.07 20.44 -5.38
N SER A 151 -0.09 19.88 -5.65
CA SER A 151 -0.44 19.47 -7.00
C SER A 151 -0.58 20.70 -7.90
N ILE A 152 0.21 20.75 -8.98
CA ILE A 152 0.10 21.82 -9.96
C ILE A 152 -1.03 21.50 -10.92
N LYS A 153 -0.94 20.35 -11.58
CA LYS A 153 -1.92 19.97 -12.58
C LYS A 153 -1.72 18.52 -13.00
N ALA A 154 -2.77 17.75 -12.98
CA ALA A 154 -2.71 16.37 -13.41
C ALA A 154 -2.67 16.32 -14.94
N LYS A 155 -1.61 15.77 -15.50
CA LYS A 155 -1.41 15.69 -16.95
C LYS A 155 -2.45 14.82 -17.62
N LYS A 156 -2.75 13.67 -17.03
CA LYS A 156 -3.75 12.75 -17.59
C LYS A 156 -5.16 13.33 -17.54
N GLY A 157 -5.48 14.07 -16.50
CA GLY A 157 -6.76 14.75 -16.38
C GLY A 157 -6.85 15.98 -17.25
N MET A 158 -5.74 16.47 -17.73
CA MET A 158 -5.63 17.66 -18.55
C MET A 158 -5.29 17.34 -19.99
N ASN A 159 -5.60 16.19 -20.38
CA ASN A 159 -5.35 15.69 -21.70
C ASN A 159 -6.18 16.43 -22.74
N VAL A 160 -5.81 17.57 -22.98
CA VAL A 160 -6.49 18.50 -23.83
C VAL A 160 -5.59 18.89 -24.95
#